data_153603412408e968fd4d5e37e09686a9
#
_entry.id   153603412408e968fd4d5e37e09686a9
#
_cell.length_a   1.000
_cell.length_b   1.000
_cell.length_c   1.000
_cell.angle_alpha   90.00
_cell.angle_beta   90.00
_cell.angle_gamma   90.00
#
_symmetry.space_group_name_H-M   'P 1'
#
loop_
_entity.id
_entity.type
_entity.pdbx_description
1 polymer ?
#
loop_
_entity_poly.entity_id
_entity_poly.type
_entity_poly.pdbx_seq_one_letter_code
_entity_poly.pdbx_strand_id
1 'polypeptide(L)'
;MNDTANPPPATPMMAQYLAIKEANPDYLLFYRMGDFYEMFFEDAVLAAPVLNIALTKRGKHGSNDIPMAGVPVRSHESYLHKLIAHGFKVAICEQTEDPAEAKKRGAKSVVARDVVRRVTRGTLTEDSLLEARQHNFLAAMAESAGVYGLAWTDISTGAVWLQSVSFDGLAAALARLSPKELLLPERLFASEEISHLLDDHKAVLTPLPGVKLSLIHI
;
A
#
# COMPACT_ATOMS: atom_id res chain seq x y z
N MET A 1 -18.18 -12.08 -38.16
CA MET A 1 -17.70 -10.69 -38.04
C MET A 1 -17.89 -10.29 -36.57
N ASN A 2 -16.88 -10.48 -35.77
CA ASN A 2 -16.90 -10.05 -34.36
C ASN A 2 -16.49 -8.58 -34.30
N ASP A 3 -17.48 -7.73 -34.07
CA ASP A 3 -17.28 -6.32 -33.83
C ASP A 3 -16.65 -6.19 -32.41
N THR A 4 -15.33 -6.13 -32.35
CA THR A 4 -14.60 -5.77 -31.13
C THR A 4 -14.78 -4.27 -30.92
N ALA A 5 -16.01 -3.87 -30.52
CA ALA A 5 -16.29 -2.51 -30.15
C ALA A 5 -15.34 -2.15 -28.98
N ASN A 6 -14.40 -1.25 -29.25
CA ASN A 6 -13.51 -0.67 -28.26
C ASN A 6 -14.39 -0.11 -27.12
N PRO A 7 -14.19 -0.50 -25.85
CA PRO A 7 -15.03 -0.04 -24.77
C PRO A 7 -15.05 1.50 -24.75
N PRO A 8 -16.20 2.12 -24.46
CA PRO A 8 -16.28 3.56 -24.42
C PRO A 8 -15.21 4.13 -23.49
N PRO A 9 -14.59 5.25 -23.87
CA PRO A 9 -13.49 5.82 -23.09
C PRO A 9 -13.95 6.12 -21.66
N ALA A 10 -13.10 5.79 -20.70
CA ALA A 10 -13.34 6.08 -19.28
C ALA A 10 -13.60 7.58 -19.10
N THR A 11 -14.47 7.95 -18.16
CA THR A 11 -14.64 9.36 -17.78
C THR A 11 -13.31 9.93 -17.32
N PRO A 12 -13.05 11.24 -17.49
CA PRO A 12 -11.77 11.85 -17.09
C PRO A 12 -11.37 11.52 -15.63
N MET A 13 -12.32 11.48 -14.70
CA MET A 13 -12.07 11.08 -13.32
C MET A 13 -11.67 9.61 -13.22
N MET A 14 -12.33 8.73 -13.94
CA MET A 14 -12.01 7.30 -13.92
C MET A 14 -10.67 7.01 -14.60
N ALA A 15 -10.31 7.76 -15.64
CA ALA A 15 -9.00 7.68 -16.26
C ALA A 15 -7.89 8.08 -15.28
N GLN A 16 -8.10 9.14 -14.49
CA GLN A 16 -7.16 9.55 -13.42
C GLN A 16 -7.03 8.45 -12.35
N TYR A 17 -8.16 7.88 -11.89
CA TYR A 17 -8.15 6.78 -10.91
C TYR A 17 -7.33 5.58 -11.42
N LEU A 18 -7.60 5.13 -12.64
CA LEU A 18 -6.90 3.98 -13.23
C LEU A 18 -5.39 4.22 -13.39
N ALA A 19 -4.98 5.43 -13.81
CA ALA A 19 -3.56 5.78 -13.91
C ALA A 19 -2.86 5.75 -12.54
N ILE A 20 -3.52 6.26 -11.48
CA ILE A 20 -2.99 6.19 -10.12
C ILE A 20 -2.93 4.74 -9.62
N LYS A 21 -3.95 3.93 -9.93
CA LYS A 21 -3.98 2.51 -9.56
C LYS A 21 -2.87 1.72 -10.25
N GLU A 22 -2.64 1.95 -11.53
CA GLU A 22 -1.54 1.33 -12.29
C GLU A 22 -0.16 1.64 -11.69
N ALA A 23 0.03 2.85 -11.19
CA ALA A 23 1.25 3.25 -10.48
C ALA A 23 1.34 2.68 -9.04
N ASN A 24 0.25 2.11 -8.50
CA ASN A 24 0.16 1.57 -7.14
C ASN A 24 -0.63 0.24 -7.13
N PRO A 25 -0.20 -0.79 -7.88
CA PRO A 25 -1.00 -2.00 -8.11
C PRO A 25 -1.29 -2.77 -6.83
N ASP A 26 -0.35 -2.79 -5.88
CA ASP A 26 -0.42 -3.58 -4.63
C ASP A 26 -1.18 -2.88 -3.50
N TYR A 27 -1.68 -1.67 -3.73
CA TYR A 27 -2.35 -0.86 -2.72
C TYR A 27 -3.84 -0.71 -3.01
N LEU A 28 -4.70 -0.84 -2.01
CA LEU A 28 -6.06 -0.33 -2.08
C LEU A 28 -6.02 1.20 -2.11
N LEU A 29 -6.71 1.84 -3.06
CA LEU A 29 -6.73 3.29 -3.15
C LEU A 29 -7.85 3.87 -2.29
N PHE A 30 -7.49 4.69 -1.30
CA PHE A 30 -8.40 5.65 -0.68
C PHE A 30 -8.41 6.92 -1.53
N TYR A 31 -9.31 6.96 -2.53
CA TYR A 31 -9.36 8.03 -3.51
C TYR A 31 -10.31 9.14 -3.05
N ARG A 32 -9.79 10.32 -2.75
CA ARG A 32 -10.57 11.45 -2.21
C ARG A 32 -11.62 11.96 -3.17
N MET A 33 -12.89 11.88 -2.74
CA MET A 33 -14.05 12.39 -3.45
C MET A 33 -14.94 13.20 -2.49
N GLY A 34 -14.69 14.51 -2.41
CA GLY A 34 -15.38 15.38 -1.43
C GLY A 34 -15.10 14.94 0.00
N ASP A 35 -16.13 14.57 0.75
CA ASP A 35 -16.03 14.13 2.15
C ASP A 35 -15.82 12.62 2.33
N PHE A 36 -15.57 11.91 1.23
CA PHE A 36 -15.33 10.46 1.25
C PHE A 36 -13.98 10.10 0.61
N TYR A 37 -13.42 8.98 1.07
CA TYR A 37 -12.48 8.19 0.30
C TYR A 37 -13.26 7.08 -0.38
N GLU A 38 -13.30 7.10 -1.70
CA GLU A 38 -13.97 6.10 -2.52
C GLU A 38 -12.96 5.08 -3.05
N MET A 39 -13.36 3.84 -3.08
CA MET A 39 -12.65 2.71 -3.67
C MET A 39 -13.48 2.19 -4.84
N PHE A 40 -12.82 1.78 -5.92
CA PHE A 40 -13.50 1.29 -7.12
C PHE A 40 -12.95 -0.06 -7.54
N PHE A 41 -13.70 -0.74 -8.42
CA PHE A 41 -13.35 -2.03 -8.99
C PHE A 41 -13.02 -3.07 -7.90
N GLU A 42 -11.91 -3.78 -8.08
CA GLU A 42 -11.47 -4.83 -7.17
C GLU A 42 -11.18 -4.29 -5.77
N ASP A 43 -10.63 -3.08 -5.65
CA ASP A 43 -10.38 -2.45 -4.35
C ASP A 43 -11.67 -2.34 -3.53
N ALA A 44 -12.79 -1.98 -4.16
CA ALA A 44 -14.08 -1.91 -3.49
C ALA A 44 -14.60 -3.29 -3.07
N VAL A 45 -14.43 -4.28 -3.93
CA VAL A 45 -14.87 -5.67 -3.68
C VAL A 45 -14.10 -6.29 -2.51
N LEU A 46 -12.80 -6.05 -2.45
CA LEU A 46 -11.93 -6.55 -1.38
C LEU A 46 -12.17 -5.81 -0.05
N ALA A 47 -12.31 -4.48 -0.10
CA ALA A 47 -12.43 -3.67 1.10
C ALA A 47 -13.81 -3.75 1.77
N ALA A 48 -14.89 -3.80 1.00
CA ALA A 48 -16.26 -3.72 1.52
C ALA A 48 -16.57 -4.77 2.61
N PRO A 49 -16.29 -6.08 2.44
CA PRO A 49 -16.54 -7.08 3.47
C PRO A 49 -15.66 -6.90 4.71
N VAL A 50 -14.39 -6.52 4.56
CA VAL A 50 -13.46 -6.29 5.67
C VAL A 50 -13.90 -5.11 6.52
N LEU A 51 -14.36 -4.05 5.87
CA LEU A 51 -14.80 -2.83 6.52
C LEU A 51 -16.25 -2.92 7.04
N ASN A 52 -17.00 -3.92 6.61
CA ASN A 52 -18.42 -4.06 6.86
C ASN A 52 -19.21 -2.83 6.38
N ILE A 53 -18.96 -2.43 5.12
CA ILE A 53 -19.64 -1.32 4.45
C ILE A 53 -20.33 -1.79 3.18
N ALA A 54 -21.29 -0.99 2.70
CA ALA A 54 -22.04 -1.33 1.50
C ALA A 54 -21.15 -1.31 0.24
N LEU A 55 -21.20 -2.37 -0.54
CA LEU A 55 -20.71 -2.40 -1.91
C LEU A 55 -21.83 -1.89 -2.85
N THR A 56 -21.57 -0.77 -3.50
CA THR A 56 -22.51 -0.08 -4.39
C THR A 56 -21.97 -0.07 -5.82
N LYS A 57 -22.57 0.72 -6.69
CA LYS A 57 -22.18 0.85 -8.10
C LYS A 57 -22.10 2.32 -8.48
N ARG A 58 -21.11 2.69 -9.30
CA ARG A 58 -20.96 4.06 -9.81
C ARG A 58 -20.67 4.06 -11.31
N GLY A 59 -21.74 4.20 -12.11
CA GLY A 59 -21.60 4.23 -13.56
C GLY A 59 -21.17 2.90 -14.16
N LYS A 60 -20.67 2.96 -15.40
CA LYS A 60 -20.24 1.78 -16.15
C LYS A 60 -18.85 1.98 -16.75
N HIS A 61 -18.09 0.88 -16.81
CA HIS A 61 -16.89 0.77 -17.61
C HIS A 61 -17.12 -0.31 -18.67
N GLY A 62 -17.22 0.09 -19.95
CA GLY A 62 -17.73 -0.78 -20.98
C GLY A 62 -19.19 -1.17 -20.72
N SER A 63 -19.49 -2.45 -20.74
CA SER A 63 -20.81 -3.02 -20.43
C SER A 63 -21.05 -3.28 -18.94
N ASN A 64 -20.01 -3.23 -18.10
CA ASN A 64 -20.06 -3.63 -16.70
C ASN A 64 -20.24 -2.44 -15.77
N ASP A 65 -21.06 -2.64 -14.72
CA ASP A 65 -21.16 -1.70 -13.62
C ASP A 65 -19.80 -1.61 -12.87
N ILE A 66 -19.42 -0.40 -12.43
CA ILE A 66 -18.22 -0.20 -11.63
C ILE A 66 -18.58 -0.41 -10.17
N PRO A 67 -18.07 -1.47 -9.51
CA PRO A 67 -18.21 -1.62 -8.05
C PRO A 67 -17.58 -0.44 -7.34
N MET A 68 -18.24 0.04 -6.28
CA MET A 68 -17.78 1.16 -5.48
C MET A 68 -18.10 0.93 -4.00
N ALA A 69 -17.16 1.28 -3.14
CA ALA A 69 -17.36 1.41 -1.70
C ALA A 69 -16.70 2.71 -1.22
N GLY A 70 -17.16 3.27 -0.11
CA GLY A 70 -16.60 4.52 0.39
C GLY A 70 -16.65 4.65 1.89
N VAL A 71 -15.68 5.36 2.46
CA VAL A 71 -15.58 5.66 3.88
C VAL A 71 -15.50 7.18 4.10
N PRO A 72 -16.13 7.72 5.16
CA PRO A 72 -16.03 9.14 5.43
C PRO A 72 -14.60 9.54 5.80
N VAL A 73 -14.12 10.66 5.25
CA VAL A 73 -12.78 11.18 5.54
C VAL A 73 -12.56 11.42 7.03
N ARG A 74 -13.58 11.92 7.74
CA ARG A 74 -13.48 12.24 9.17
C ARG A 74 -13.20 11.03 10.06
N SER A 75 -13.53 9.83 9.60
CA SER A 75 -13.38 8.57 10.35
C SER A 75 -12.50 7.54 9.63
N HIS A 76 -11.74 7.97 8.62
CA HIS A 76 -10.97 7.05 7.77
C HIS A 76 -9.92 6.25 8.54
N GLU A 77 -9.36 6.78 9.62
CA GLU A 77 -8.34 6.10 10.42
C GLU A 77 -8.82 4.74 10.94
N SER A 78 -10.05 4.66 11.46
CA SER A 78 -10.62 3.41 11.96
C SER A 78 -10.81 2.36 10.87
N TYR A 79 -11.15 2.78 9.66
CA TYR A 79 -11.25 1.92 8.47
C TYR A 79 -9.88 1.51 7.95
N LEU A 80 -8.94 2.46 7.91
CA LEU A 80 -7.55 2.21 7.56
C LEU A 80 -6.96 1.12 8.45
N HIS A 81 -7.11 1.25 9.78
CA HIS A 81 -6.65 0.26 10.75
C HIS A 81 -7.18 -1.14 10.44
N LYS A 82 -8.48 -1.28 10.16
CA LYS A 82 -9.08 -2.59 9.83
C LYS A 82 -8.43 -3.20 8.58
N LEU A 83 -8.22 -2.42 7.53
CA LEU A 83 -7.55 -2.91 6.32
C LEU A 83 -6.11 -3.34 6.58
N ILE A 84 -5.34 -2.52 7.29
CA ILE A 84 -3.95 -2.84 7.64
C ILE A 84 -3.87 -4.08 8.54
N ALA A 85 -4.76 -4.22 9.52
CA ALA A 85 -4.83 -5.40 10.38
C ALA A 85 -5.12 -6.69 9.59
N HIS A 86 -5.90 -6.60 8.49
CA HIS A 86 -6.17 -7.71 7.58
C HIS A 86 -5.08 -7.92 6.51
N GLY A 87 -3.97 -7.18 6.58
CA GLY A 87 -2.81 -7.36 5.68
C GLY A 87 -2.87 -6.57 4.38
N PHE A 88 -3.88 -5.72 4.19
CA PHE A 88 -3.91 -4.83 3.04
C PHE A 88 -2.91 -3.69 3.19
N LYS A 89 -2.43 -3.19 2.06
CA LYS A 89 -1.68 -1.94 1.94
C LYS A 89 -2.63 -0.88 1.39
N VAL A 90 -2.57 0.35 1.87
CA VAL A 90 -3.48 1.42 1.45
C VAL A 90 -2.69 2.62 0.97
N ALA A 91 -3.04 3.14 -0.21
CA ALA A 91 -2.54 4.40 -0.72
C ALA A 91 -3.61 5.49 -0.54
N ILE A 92 -3.28 6.52 0.23
CA ILE A 92 -4.14 7.67 0.45
C ILE A 92 -3.88 8.67 -0.66
N CYS A 93 -4.92 8.91 -1.46
CA CYS A 93 -4.89 9.78 -2.61
C CYS A 93 -5.74 11.02 -2.32
N GLU A 94 -5.08 12.17 -2.22
CA GLU A 94 -5.69 13.46 -1.88
C GLU A 94 -5.83 14.36 -3.09
N GLN A 95 -6.74 15.33 -2.99
CA GLN A 95 -6.84 16.44 -3.93
C GLN A 95 -5.64 17.36 -3.73
N THR A 96 -4.87 17.57 -4.79
CA THR A 96 -3.65 18.41 -4.78
C THR A 96 -3.88 19.81 -5.31
N GLU A 97 -5.14 20.12 -5.70
CA GLU A 97 -5.57 21.45 -6.11
C GLU A 97 -6.95 21.81 -5.54
N ASP A 98 -7.25 23.10 -5.48
CA ASP A 98 -8.58 23.58 -5.12
C ASP A 98 -9.60 23.20 -6.22
N PRO A 99 -10.74 22.58 -5.87
CA PRO A 99 -11.82 22.29 -6.83
C PRO A 99 -12.33 23.53 -7.60
N ALA A 100 -12.23 24.71 -7.00
CA ALA A 100 -12.61 25.96 -7.67
C ALA A 100 -11.65 26.29 -8.83
N GLU A 101 -10.34 26.02 -8.67
CA GLU A 101 -9.36 26.21 -9.73
C GLU A 101 -9.57 25.19 -10.87
N ALA A 102 -9.87 23.94 -10.54
CA ALA A 102 -10.21 22.95 -11.54
C ALA A 102 -11.42 23.38 -12.39
N LYS A 103 -12.46 23.95 -11.77
CA LYS A 103 -13.67 24.42 -12.48
C LYS A 103 -13.36 25.56 -13.47
N LYS A 104 -12.37 26.41 -13.21
CA LYS A 104 -11.95 27.49 -14.15
C LYS A 104 -11.41 26.93 -15.47
N ARG A 105 -10.87 25.72 -15.50
CA ARG A 105 -10.38 25.04 -16.72
C ARG A 105 -11.48 24.46 -17.60
N GLY A 106 -12.74 24.53 -17.15
CA GLY A 106 -13.93 24.11 -17.90
C GLY A 106 -14.67 22.93 -17.25
N ALA A 107 -15.92 22.72 -17.72
CA ALA A 107 -16.87 21.77 -17.12
C ALA A 107 -16.42 20.30 -17.13
N LYS A 108 -15.45 19.92 -17.96
CA LYS A 108 -14.90 18.55 -18.07
C LYS A 108 -13.59 18.37 -17.31
N SER A 109 -13.07 19.42 -16.66
CA SER A 109 -11.83 19.32 -15.90
C SER A 109 -12.02 18.47 -14.64
N VAL A 110 -11.01 17.70 -14.30
CA VAL A 110 -10.95 16.89 -13.08
C VAL A 110 -10.02 17.56 -12.10
N VAL A 111 -10.40 17.57 -10.85
CA VAL A 111 -9.53 18.01 -9.75
C VAL A 111 -8.30 17.12 -9.71
N ALA A 112 -7.11 17.71 -9.72
CA ALA A 112 -5.86 16.97 -9.64
C ALA A 112 -5.77 16.20 -8.31
N ARG A 113 -5.26 14.97 -8.38
CA ARG A 113 -5.06 14.09 -7.22
C ARG A 113 -3.75 13.37 -7.35
N ASP A 114 -3.14 13.09 -6.20
CA ASP A 114 -1.93 12.29 -6.14
C ASP A 114 -1.90 11.48 -4.84
N VAL A 115 -1.08 10.42 -4.82
CA VAL A 115 -0.84 9.63 -3.63
C VAL A 115 0.10 10.39 -2.70
N VAL A 116 -0.46 10.87 -1.60
CA VAL A 116 0.29 11.63 -0.57
C VAL A 116 0.91 10.72 0.48
N ARG A 117 0.37 9.51 0.66
CA ARG A 117 0.86 8.58 1.68
C ARG A 117 0.55 7.13 1.29
N ARG A 118 1.51 6.25 1.53
CA ARG A 118 1.35 4.79 1.47
C ARG A 118 1.43 4.24 2.87
N VAL A 119 0.41 3.48 3.28
CA VAL A 119 0.28 2.93 4.63
C VAL A 119 0.35 1.42 4.56
N THR A 120 1.25 0.86 5.36
CA THR A 120 1.48 -0.57 5.54
C THR A 120 1.58 -0.87 7.04
N ARG A 121 1.69 -2.12 7.44
CA ARG A 121 1.85 -2.47 8.86
C ARG A 121 3.07 -1.81 9.51
N GLY A 122 4.18 -1.73 8.78
CA GLY A 122 5.44 -1.15 9.28
C GLY A 122 5.50 0.37 9.23
N THR A 123 4.58 1.03 8.49
CA THR A 123 4.58 2.49 8.30
C THR A 123 3.46 3.22 9.04
N LEU A 124 2.79 2.55 9.99
CA LEU A 124 1.81 3.19 10.85
C LEU A 124 2.49 4.19 11.80
N THR A 125 1.92 5.40 11.91
CA THR A 125 2.41 6.47 12.77
C THR A 125 1.34 7.00 13.71
N GLU A 126 0.07 6.62 13.52
CA GLU A 126 -1.05 7.04 14.34
C GLU A 126 -1.01 6.31 15.70
N ASP A 127 -0.92 7.04 16.78
CA ASP A 127 -0.89 6.48 18.16
C ASP A 127 -2.11 5.58 18.44
N SER A 128 -3.27 5.92 17.87
CA SER A 128 -4.49 5.12 17.97
C SER A 128 -4.42 3.76 17.27
N LEU A 129 -3.45 3.59 16.36
CA LEU A 129 -3.27 2.39 15.53
C LEU A 129 -2.07 1.54 15.97
N LEU A 130 -1.24 2.06 16.88
CA LEU A 130 -0.07 1.38 17.41
C LEU A 130 -0.43 0.57 18.67
N GLU A 131 0.15 -0.61 18.79
CA GLU A 131 0.02 -1.41 20.01
C GLU A 131 0.86 -0.80 21.12
N ALA A 132 0.23 -0.31 22.19
CA ALA A 132 0.85 0.50 23.25
C ALA A 132 2.08 -0.12 23.98
N ARG A 133 2.39 -1.39 23.73
CA ARG A 133 3.51 -2.11 24.39
C ARG A 133 4.41 -2.87 23.44
N GLN A 134 4.32 -2.61 22.14
CA GLN A 134 5.12 -3.26 21.11
C GLN A 134 5.73 -2.20 20.19
N HIS A 135 6.97 -2.43 19.78
CA HIS A 135 7.57 -1.63 18.73
C HIS A 135 6.90 -1.91 17.40
N ASN A 136 6.73 -0.87 16.59
CA ASN A 136 6.24 -1.00 15.21
C ASN A 136 7.42 -0.95 14.24
N PHE A 137 8.26 -2.00 14.26
CA PHE A 137 9.45 -2.02 13.41
C PHE A 137 9.13 -2.27 11.95
N LEU A 138 9.52 -1.30 11.11
CA LEU A 138 9.78 -1.50 9.69
C LEU A 138 11.23 -1.96 9.55
N ALA A 139 11.45 -3.15 9.01
CA ALA A 139 12.78 -3.69 8.80
C ALA A 139 13.09 -3.86 7.31
N ALA A 140 14.37 -3.84 6.97
CA ALA A 140 14.86 -4.17 5.65
C ALA A 140 16.01 -5.17 5.78
N MET A 141 16.08 -6.13 4.85
CA MET A 141 17.16 -7.10 4.76
C MET A 141 17.82 -7.02 3.39
N ALA A 142 19.14 -7.05 3.40
CA ALA A 142 19.95 -7.18 2.19
C ALA A 142 21.04 -8.22 2.41
N GLU A 143 21.64 -8.73 1.32
CA GLU A 143 22.74 -9.68 1.39
C GLU A 143 23.84 -9.24 0.43
N SER A 144 25.09 -9.35 0.88
CA SER A 144 26.28 -9.12 0.08
C SER A 144 27.38 -10.07 0.52
N ALA A 145 27.95 -10.83 -0.42
CA ALA A 145 29.05 -11.77 -0.18
C ALA A 145 28.83 -12.76 0.99
N GLY A 146 27.58 -13.25 1.14
CA GLY A 146 27.20 -14.21 2.20
C GLY A 146 26.97 -13.59 3.58
N VAL A 147 27.03 -12.27 3.68
CA VAL A 147 26.71 -11.52 4.92
C VAL A 147 25.35 -10.83 4.75
N TYR A 148 24.46 -10.99 5.73
CA TYR A 148 23.17 -10.35 5.76
C TYR A 148 23.22 -9.09 6.58
N GLY A 149 22.74 -7.99 5.99
CA GLY A 149 22.52 -6.73 6.69
C GLY A 149 21.04 -6.60 7.06
N LEU A 150 20.75 -6.32 8.32
CA LEU A 150 19.44 -5.94 8.82
C LEU A 150 19.46 -4.46 9.19
N ALA A 151 18.52 -3.70 8.65
CA ALA A 151 18.24 -2.32 9.09
C ALA A 151 16.80 -2.30 9.59
N TRP A 152 16.53 -1.57 10.67
CA TRP A 152 15.16 -1.38 11.11
C TRP A 152 14.96 -0.02 11.75
N THR A 153 13.73 0.44 11.72
CA THR A 153 13.32 1.71 12.30
C THR A 153 11.95 1.56 12.95
N ASP A 154 11.75 2.31 14.02
CA ASP A 154 10.42 2.63 14.50
C ASP A 154 10.11 4.05 13.99
N ILE A 155 9.19 4.15 13.03
CA ILE A 155 8.89 5.43 12.37
C ILE A 155 8.31 6.45 13.35
N SER A 156 7.63 5.99 14.41
CA SER A 156 7.05 6.88 15.43
C SER A 156 8.11 7.59 16.26
N THR A 157 9.27 6.97 16.47
CA THR A 157 10.38 7.54 17.26
C THR A 157 11.49 8.11 16.40
N GLY A 158 11.57 7.72 15.12
CA GLY A 158 12.66 8.07 14.21
C GLY A 158 14.00 7.37 14.51
N ALA A 159 14.03 6.44 15.45
CA ALA A 159 15.24 5.67 15.75
C ALA A 159 15.53 4.64 14.66
N VAL A 160 16.79 4.51 14.27
CA VAL A 160 17.29 3.58 13.24
C VAL A 160 18.43 2.74 13.80
N TRP A 161 18.38 1.45 13.52
CA TRP A 161 19.41 0.50 13.91
C TRP A 161 19.88 -0.33 12.71
N LEU A 162 21.13 -0.79 12.79
CA LEU A 162 21.78 -1.62 11.79
C LEU A 162 22.48 -2.79 12.47
N GLN A 163 22.44 -3.95 11.85
CA GLN A 163 23.15 -5.14 12.31
C GLN A 163 23.61 -5.99 11.13
N SER A 164 24.84 -6.49 11.16
CA SER A 164 25.32 -7.55 10.28
C SER A 164 25.09 -8.91 10.94
N VAL A 165 24.64 -9.91 10.16
CA VAL A 165 24.29 -11.23 10.68
C VAL A 165 24.76 -12.29 9.67
N SER A 166 25.27 -13.42 10.15
CA SER A 166 25.48 -14.62 9.32
C SER A 166 24.15 -15.30 9.02
N PHE A 167 24.12 -16.17 8.03
CA PHE A 167 22.92 -16.96 7.70
C PHE A 167 22.38 -17.71 8.94
N ASP A 168 23.26 -18.40 9.69
CA ASP A 168 22.87 -19.18 10.87
C ASP A 168 22.25 -18.32 11.99
N GLY A 169 22.64 -17.05 12.07
CA GLY A 169 22.13 -16.10 13.07
C GLY A 169 20.85 -15.39 12.65
N LEU A 170 20.46 -15.50 11.37
CA LEU A 170 19.40 -14.67 10.79
C LEU A 170 18.03 -14.95 11.40
N ALA A 171 17.67 -16.23 11.59
CA ALA A 171 16.40 -16.61 12.21
C ALA A 171 16.25 -16.05 13.63
N ALA A 172 17.30 -16.18 14.45
CA ALA A 172 17.31 -15.64 15.82
C ALA A 172 17.23 -14.11 15.85
N ALA A 173 17.90 -13.43 14.91
CA ALA A 173 17.85 -11.98 14.80
C ALA A 173 16.44 -11.50 14.42
N LEU A 174 15.79 -12.13 13.46
CA LEU A 174 14.43 -11.80 13.03
C LEU A 174 13.39 -12.09 14.12
N ALA A 175 13.51 -13.24 14.80
CA ALA A 175 12.63 -13.59 15.92
C ALA A 175 12.72 -12.57 17.06
N ARG A 176 13.94 -12.11 17.41
CA ARG A 176 14.16 -11.06 18.43
C ARG A 176 13.60 -9.71 18.00
N LEU A 177 13.77 -9.37 16.69
CA LEU A 177 13.31 -8.09 16.14
C LEU A 177 11.79 -8.06 16.03
N SER A 178 11.17 -9.18 15.66
CA SER A 178 9.74 -9.32 15.43
C SER A 178 9.13 -8.17 14.59
N PRO A 179 9.65 -7.95 13.36
CA PRO A 179 9.25 -6.80 12.56
C PRO A 179 7.77 -6.89 12.16
N LYS A 180 7.08 -5.76 12.10
CA LYS A 180 5.72 -5.66 11.58
C LYS A 180 5.69 -5.66 10.05
N GLU A 181 6.80 -5.26 9.42
CA GLU A 181 7.04 -5.38 7.99
C GLU A 181 8.53 -5.60 7.72
N LEU A 182 8.85 -6.54 6.82
CA LEU A 182 10.22 -6.85 6.41
C LEU A 182 10.34 -6.66 4.89
N LEU A 183 11.08 -5.63 4.50
CA LEU A 183 11.43 -5.34 3.11
C LEU A 183 12.64 -6.18 2.71
N LEU A 184 12.57 -6.84 1.56
CA LEU A 184 13.70 -7.63 1.03
C LEU A 184 13.72 -7.60 -0.49
N PRO A 185 14.92 -7.72 -1.12
CA PRO A 185 15.04 -7.84 -2.57
C PRO A 185 14.30 -9.09 -3.09
N GLU A 186 13.65 -8.96 -4.23
CA GLU A 186 12.98 -10.10 -4.90
C GLU A 186 13.89 -11.31 -5.06
N ARG A 187 15.20 -11.11 -5.34
CA ARG A 187 16.17 -12.18 -5.46
C ARG A 187 16.32 -13.02 -4.17
N LEU A 188 16.22 -12.39 -3.00
CA LEU A 188 16.25 -13.08 -1.71
C LEU A 188 14.92 -13.77 -1.43
N PHE A 189 13.81 -13.13 -1.78
CA PHE A 189 12.49 -13.74 -1.68
C PHE A 189 12.35 -15.01 -2.52
N ALA A 190 13.00 -15.04 -3.69
CA ALA A 190 13.01 -16.21 -4.59
C ALA A 190 14.03 -17.30 -4.19
N SER A 191 14.91 -17.05 -3.21
CA SER A 191 15.87 -18.06 -2.72
C SER A 191 15.15 -19.08 -1.84
N GLU A 192 15.30 -20.36 -2.18
CA GLU A 192 14.66 -21.47 -1.44
C GLU A 192 15.11 -21.52 0.03
N GLU A 193 16.40 -21.35 0.30
CA GLU A 193 16.95 -21.33 1.67
C GLU A 193 16.37 -20.19 2.51
N ILE A 194 16.31 -18.99 1.94
CA ILE A 194 15.73 -17.81 2.60
C ILE A 194 14.22 -17.96 2.75
N SER A 195 13.53 -18.48 1.74
CA SER A 195 12.08 -18.71 1.79
C SER A 195 11.70 -19.61 2.96
N HIS A 196 12.42 -20.74 3.16
CA HIS A 196 12.20 -21.64 4.30
C HIS A 196 12.48 -20.94 5.65
N LEU A 197 13.57 -20.19 5.74
CA LEU A 197 13.91 -19.44 6.97
C LEU A 197 12.84 -18.40 7.31
N LEU A 198 12.19 -17.83 6.30
CA LEU A 198 11.18 -16.79 6.46
C LEU A 198 9.74 -17.32 6.53
N ASP A 199 9.52 -18.64 6.58
CA ASP A 199 8.17 -19.23 6.63
C ASP A 199 7.30 -18.66 7.74
N ASP A 200 7.84 -18.48 8.92
CA ASP A 200 7.13 -17.88 10.07
C ASP A 200 6.89 -16.36 9.92
N HIS A 201 7.56 -15.72 8.97
CA HIS A 201 7.47 -14.29 8.72
C HIS A 201 6.67 -13.93 7.46
N LYS A 202 6.12 -14.90 6.73
CA LYS A 202 5.43 -14.67 5.43
C LYS A 202 4.41 -13.54 5.44
N ALA A 203 3.69 -13.40 6.55
CA ALA A 203 2.64 -12.38 6.68
C ALA A 203 3.17 -10.93 6.72
N VAL A 204 4.47 -10.75 6.97
CA VAL A 204 5.10 -9.43 7.10
C VAL A 204 6.10 -9.13 5.98
N LEU A 205 6.29 -10.05 5.02
CA LEU A 205 7.25 -9.88 3.92
C LEU A 205 6.71 -8.90 2.87
N THR A 206 7.58 -8.00 2.43
CA THR A 206 7.34 -7.11 1.30
C THR A 206 8.53 -7.20 0.35
N PRO A 207 8.41 -7.96 -0.75
CA PRO A 207 9.45 -8.01 -1.77
C PRO A 207 9.57 -6.66 -2.47
N LEU A 208 10.80 -6.24 -2.75
CA LEU A 208 11.10 -5.02 -3.48
C LEU A 208 11.92 -5.33 -4.74
N PRO A 209 11.60 -4.69 -5.88
CA PRO A 209 12.42 -4.77 -7.08
C PRO A 209 13.87 -4.42 -6.77
N GLY A 210 14.83 -5.19 -7.32
CA GLY A 210 16.25 -5.11 -6.98
C GLY A 210 16.89 -3.72 -7.14
N VAL A 211 16.31 -2.85 -7.96
CA VAL A 211 16.80 -1.47 -8.17
C VAL A 211 16.56 -0.57 -6.94
N LYS A 212 15.61 -0.90 -6.05
CA LYS A 212 15.24 -0.05 -4.91
C LYS A 212 16.07 -0.28 -3.64
N LEU A 213 16.87 -1.35 -3.57
CA LEU A 213 17.71 -1.68 -2.43
C LEU A 213 19.21 -1.68 -2.78
N SER A 214 19.62 -0.98 -3.83
CA SER A 214 21.02 -0.83 -4.17
C SER A 214 21.72 0.09 -3.16
N LEU A 215 22.67 -0.46 -2.41
CA LEU A 215 23.53 0.28 -1.47
C LEU A 215 24.62 1.11 -2.19
N ILE A 216 24.59 1.22 -3.51
CA ILE A 216 25.66 1.87 -4.31
C ILE A 216 25.49 3.39 -4.39
N HIS A 217 24.48 3.98 -3.76
CA HIS A 217 24.22 5.41 -3.81
C HIS A 217 24.20 6.09 -2.43
N ILE A 218 25.06 5.64 -1.54
CA ILE A 218 25.42 6.43 -0.34
C ILE A 218 26.87 6.88 -0.47
#